data_88f46df08b939910511cffbd8d2ea990
#
_entry.id   88f46df08b939910511cffbd8d2ea990
#
_cell.length_a   1.000
_cell.length_b   1.000
_cell.length_c   1.000
_cell.angle_alpha   90.00
_cell.angle_beta   90.00
_cell.angle_gamma   90.00
#
_symmetry.space_group_name_H-M   'P 1'
#
loop_
_entity.id
_entity.type
_entity.pdbx_description
1 polymer ?
#
loop_
_entity_poly.entity_id
_entity_poly.type
_entity_poly.pdbx_seq_one_letter_code
_entity_poly.pdbx_strand_id
1 'polypeptide(L)'
;MPDTSSDARLTAALRAGGHRVTAQRLVLHRVLQELGTHATAEEVLQAASPRLPGLSLPTVYASLDLLARLGVARRIDGAGAAALYDPRAEPHHHFACRSCGRVLDVDAEIDTGALASAARRGGLAVDGVDVTLRGLCPDCR
;
A
#
# COMPACT_ATOMS: atom_id res chain seq x y z
N MET A 1 -21.35 -0.05 -4.93
CA MET A 1 -21.11 0.48 -6.29
C MET A 1 -19.60 0.55 -6.47
N PRO A 2 -19.05 0.04 -7.56
CA PRO A 2 -17.64 0.29 -7.84
C PRO A 2 -17.44 1.79 -8.00
N ASP A 3 -16.46 2.34 -7.30
CA ASP A 3 -16.12 3.74 -7.41
C ASP A 3 -15.48 3.99 -8.80
N THR A 4 -16.29 4.51 -9.70
CA THR A 4 -15.88 4.83 -11.08
C THR A 4 -14.68 5.79 -11.10
N SER A 5 -14.55 6.63 -10.06
CA SER A 5 -13.44 7.56 -9.90
C SER A 5 -12.12 6.81 -9.62
N SER A 6 -12.16 5.76 -8.81
CA SER A 6 -10.98 4.95 -8.48
C SER A 6 -10.46 4.17 -9.67
N ASP A 7 -11.34 3.55 -10.45
CA ASP A 7 -10.97 2.86 -11.68
C ASP A 7 -10.38 3.81 -12.73
N ALA A 8 -10.92 5.03 -12.83
CA ALA A 8 -10.40 6.04 -13.75
C ALA A 8 -8.98 6.49 -13.34
N ARG A 9 -8.72 6.67 -12.05
CA ARG A 9 -7.38 6.99 -11.53
C ARG A 9 -6.39 5.88 -11.84
N LEU A 10 -6.74 4.63 -11.56
CA LEU A 10 -5.88 3.48 -11.88
C LEU A 10 -5.63 3.37 -13.39
N THR A 11 -6.67 3.50 -14.20
CA THR A 11 -6.56 3.45 -15.65
C THR A 11 -5.60 4.51 -16.19
N ALA A 12 -5.70 5.74 -15.69
CA ALA A 12 -4.80 6.83 -16.06
C ALA A 12 -3.35 6.54 -15.64
N ALA A 13 -3.15 6.05 -14.42
CA ALA A 13 -1.83 5.71 -13.89
C ALA A 13 -1.16 4.56 -14.69
N LEU A 14 -1.91 3.52 -15.02
CA LEU A 14 -1.42 2.41 -15.85
C LEU A 14 -0.99 2.91 -17.23
N ARG A 15 -1.81 3.69 -17.90
CA ARG A 15 -1.51 4.25 -19.23
C ARG A 15 -0.29 5.17 -19.19
N ALA A 16 -0.23 6.07 -18.20
CA ALA A 16 0.91 6.97 -18.03
C ALA A 16 2.21 6.21 -17.78
N GLY A 17 2.16 5.08 -17.06
CA GLY A 17 3.30 4.21 -16.81
C GLY A 17 3.62 3.24 -17.96
N GLY A 18 2.91 3.28 -19.08
CA GLY A 18 3.13 2.38 -20.21
C GLY A 18 2.61 0.95 -19.97
N HIS A 19 1.70 0.76 -19.03
CA HIS A 19 1.15 -0.54 -18.69
C HIS A 19 -0.24 -0.76 -19.30
N ARG A 20 -0.55 -2.01 -19.63
CA ARG A 20 -1.88 -2.39 -20.13
C ARG A 20 -2.91 -2.32 -19.00
N VAL A 21 -4.07 -1.77 -19.31
CA VAL A 21 -5.26 -1.87 -18.46
C VAL A 21 -5.87 -3.26 -18.63
N THR A 22 -5.96 -4.01 -17.54
CA THR A 22 -6.53 -5.36 -17.54
C THR A 22 -7.62 -5.47 -16.47
N ALA A 23 -8.61 -6.32 -16.71
CA ALA A 23 -9.66 -6.59 -15.74
C ALA A 23 -9.08 -7.09 -14.41
N GLN A 24 -8.05 -7.93 -14.47
CA GLN A 24 -7.38 -8.45 -13.29
C GLN A 24 -6.81 -7.33 -12.40
N ARG A 25 -6.12 -6.33 -12.99
CA ARG A 25 -5.56 -5.19 -12.25
C ARG A 25 -6.64 -4.33 -11.62
N LEU A 26 -7.72 -4.09 -12.35
CA LEU A 26 -8.87 -3.34 -11.85
C LEU A 26 -9.54 -4.07 -10.69
N VAL A 27 -9.77 -5.37 -10.81
CA VAL A 27 -10.39 -6.18 -9.74
C VAL A 27 -9.52 -6.21 -8.50
N LEU A 28 -8.21 -6.43 -8.62
CA LEU A 28 -7.29 -6.45 -7.48
C LEU A 28 -7.24 -5.10 -6.75
N HIS A 29 -7.24 -4.00 -7.48
CA HIS A 29 -7.29 -2.67 -6.89
C HIS A 29 -8.62 -2.43 -6.13
N ARG A 30 -9.75 -2.81 -6.72
CA ARG A 30 -11.06 -2.72 -6.05
C ARG A 30 -11.11 -3.57 -4.78
N VAL A 31 -10.61 -4.80 -4.85
CA VAL A 31 -10.55 -5.69 -3.68
C VAL A 31 -9.72 -5.08 -2.56
N LEU A 32 -8.55 -4.51 -2.89
CA LEU A 32 -7.72 -3.82 -1.89
C LEU A 32 -8.48 -2.66 -1.23
N GLN A 33 -9.23 -1.88 -2.01
CA GLN A 33 -10.05 -0.79 -1.48
C GLN A 33 -11.23 -1.28 -0.64
N GLU A 34 -11.88 -2.37 -1.05
CA GLU A 34 -12.99 -2.98 -0.30
C GLU A 34 -12.54 -3.52 1.05
N LEU A 35 -11.32 -4.06 1.15
CA LEU A 35 -10.73 -4.47 2.43
C LEU A 35 -10.49 -3.27 3.36
N GLY A 36 -10.26 -2.09 2.80
CA GLY A 36 -10.29 -0.81 3.52
C GLY A 36 -9.21 -0.63 4.59
N THR A 37 -8.26 -1.54 4.69
CA THR A 37 -7.18 -1.55 5.67
C THR A 37 -5.91 -2.14 5.06
N HIS A 38 -4.83 -2.15 5.83
CA HIS A 38 -3.60 -2.84 5.42
C HIS A 38 -3.88 -4.32 5.20
N ALA A 39 -3.55 -4.84 4.04
CA ALA A 39 -3.79 -6.23 3.68
C ALA A 39 -2.51 -6.90 3.16
N THR A 40 -2.34 -8.18 3.50
CA THR A 40 -1.32 -9.03 2.89
C THR A 40 -1.75 -9.45 1.48
N ALA A 41 -0.79 -9.89 0.66
CA ALA A 41 -1.11 -10.41 -0.66
C ALA A 41 -2.00 -11.67 -0.57
N GLU A 42 -1.84 -12.48 0.47
CA GLU A 42 -2.67 -13.66 0.75
C GLU A 42 -4.13 -13.27 1.04
N GLU A 43 -4.36 -12.25 1.84
CA GLU A 43 -5.72 -11.73 2.12
C GLU A 43 -6.37 -11.19 0.85
N VAL A 44 -5.61 -10.46 0.03
CA VAL A 44 -6.09 -9.97 -1.27
C VAL A 44 -6.40 -11.13 -2.21
N LEU A 45 -5.54 -12.16 -2.28
CA LEU A 45 -5.78 -13.36 -3.06
C LEU A 45 -7.08 -14.04 -2.63
N GLN A 46 -7.27 -14.25 -1.34
CA GLN A 46 -8.46 -14.90 -0.79
C GLN A 46 -9.74 -14.11 -1.17
N ALA A 47 -9.72 -12.80 -1.02
CA ALA A 47 -10.86 -11.95 -1.35
C ALA A 47 -11.12 -11.84 -2.85
N ALA A 48 -10.09 -11.90 -3.70
CA ALA A 48 -10.21 -11.77 -5.14
C ALA A 48 -10.55 -13.09 -5.87
N SER A 49 -10.22 -14.24 -5.27
CA SER A 49 -10.38 -15.56 -5.89
C SER A 49 -11.78 -15.86 -6.44
N PRO A 50 -12.89 -15.47 -5.79
CA PRO A 50 -14.23 -15.66 -6.35
C PRO A 50 -14.46 -14.91 -7.67
N ARG A 51 -13.80 -13.76 -7.86
CA ARG A 51 -13.92 -12.92 -9.06
C ARG A 51 -12.90 -13.26 -10.14
N LEU A 52 -11.78 -13.86 -9.74
CA LEU A 52 -10.64 -14.17 -10.60
C LEU A 52 -10.21 -15.64 -10.41
N PRO A 53 -10.97 -16.61 -10.99
CA PRO A 53 -10.60 -18.01 -10.89
C PRO A 53 -9.20 -18.28 -11.45
N GLY A 54 -8.42 -19.08 -10.76
CA GLY A 54 -7.05 -19.41 -11.18
C GLY A 54 -6.00 -18.34 -10.85
N LEU A 55 -6.36 -17.30 -10.11
CA LEU A 55 -5.41 -16.28 -9.64
C LEU A 55 -4.35 -16.91 -8.72
N SER A 56 -3.09 -16.63 -8.98
CA SER A 56 -1.97 -17.11 -8.18
C SER A 56 -1.38 -16.03 -7.28
N LEU A 57 -0.76 -16.43 -6.18
CA LEU A 57 -0.12 -15.51 -5.24
C LEU A 57 1.01 -14.68 -5.90
N PRO A 58 1.91 -15.23 -6.72
CA PRO A 58 2.90 -14.44 -7.44
C PRO A 58 2.29 -13.36 -8.32
N THR A 59 1.16 -13.65 -8.96
CA THR A 59 0.43 -12.67 -9.79
C THR A 59 -0.14 -11.54 -8.94
N VAL A 60 -0.66 -11.86 -7.75
CA VAL A 60 -1.15 -10.84 -6.80
C VAL A 60 -0.01 -9.94 -6.36
N TYR A 61 1.12 -10.49 -5.94
CA TYR A 61 2.31 -9.70 -5.57
C TYR A 61 2.75 -8.77 -6.71
N ALA A 62 2.90 -9.31 -7.92
CA ALA A 62 3.31 -8.51 -9.07
C ALA A 62 2.35 -7.35 -9.36
N SER A 63 1.05 -7.60 -9.24
CA SER A 63 0.02 -6.56 -9.44
C SER A 63 0.04 -5.52 -8.33
N LEU A 64 0.07 -5.92 -7.06
CA LEU A 64 0.09 -5.00 -5.92
C LEU A 64 1.38 -4.15 -5.90
N ASP A 65 2.53 -4.74 -6.22
CA ASP A 65 3.79 -4.00 -6.34
C ASP A 65 3.74 -3.00 -7.49
N LEU A 66 3.09 -3.33 -8.60
CA LEU A 66 2.86 -2.38 -9.69
C LEU A 66 1.98 -1.22 -9.23
N LEU A 67 0.87 -1.49 -8.52
CA LEU A 67 0.00 -0.45 -7.98
C LEU A 67 0.76 0.49 -7.03
N ALA A 68 1.64 -0.05 -6.21
CA ALA A 68 2.49 0.73 -5.31
C ALA A 68 3.48 1.60 -6.09
N ARG A 69 4.15 1.07 -7.11
CA ARG A 69 5.05 1.85 -7.98
C ARG A 69 4.34 2.97 -8.73
N LEU A 70 3.08 2.76 -9.10
CA LEU A 70 2.26 3.77 -9.79
C LEU A 70 1.65 4.81 -8.83
N GLY A 71 1.86 4.67 -7.52
CA GLY A 71 1.35 5.61 -6.51
C GLY A 71 -0.16 5.54 -6.29
N VAL A 72 -0.83 4.45 -6.68
CA VAL A 72 -2.27 4.24 -6.46
C VAL A 72 -2.57 3.33 -5.26
N ALA A 73 -1.53 2.78 -4.66
CA ALA A 73 -1.52 2.09 -3.38
C ALA A 73 -0.18 2.34 -2.69
N ARG A 74 -0.03 1.87 -1.47
CA ARG A 74 1.27 1.90 -0.76
C ARG A 74 1.65 0.51 -0.32
N ARG A 75 2.93 0.19 -0.41
CA ARG A 75 3.53 -0.98 0.21
C ARG A 75 4.16 -0.58 1.53
N ILE A 76 3.86 -1.33 2.57
CA ILE A 76 4.37 -1.10 3.92
C ILE A 76 5.12 -2.35 4.36
N ASP A 77 6.40 -2.20 4.65
CA ASP A 77 7.19 -3.25 5.27
C ASP A 77 7.06 -3.10 6.79
N GLY A 78 6.14 -3.88 7.35
CA GLY A 78 5.82 -3.83 8.77
C GLY A 78 6.80 -4.59 9.66
N ALA A 79 6.44 -4.75 10.93
CA ALA A 79 7.22 -5.53 11.89
C ALA A 79 7.11 -7.04 11.68
N GLY A 80 6.19 -7.51 10.82
CA GLY A 80 6.01 -8.91 10.45
C GLY A 80 6.83 -9.31 9.22
N ALA A 81 6.80 -10.60 8.88
CA ALA A 81 7.53 -11.16 7.74
C ALA A 81 6.89 -10.80 6.37
N ALA A 82 5.59 -10.51 6.34
CA ALA A 82 4.87 -10.23 5.12
C ALA A 82 4.74 -8.72 4.87
N ALA A 83 4.89 -8.30 3.60
CA ALA A 83 4.56 -6.95 3.18
C ALA A 83 3.04 -6.71 3.29
N LEU A 84 2.67 -5.50 3.67
CA LEU A 84 1.30 -5.04 3.70
C LEU A 84 1.05 -4.04 2.57
N TYR A 85 -0.15 -4.03 2.06
CA TYR A 85 -0.58 -3.08 1.03
C TYR A 85 -1.74 -2.25 1.54
N ASP A 86 -1.63 -0.94 1.36
CA ASP A 86 -2.59 0.04 1.84
C ASP A 86 -3.28 0.68 0.63
N PRO A 87 -4.62 0.67 0.57
CA PRO A 87 -5.35 1.37 -0.50
C PRO A 87 -5.24 2.89 -0.41
N ARG A 88 -4.86 3.43 0.75
CA ARG A 88 -4.66 4.86 0.96
C ARG A 88 -3.32 5.28 0.34
N ALA A 89 -3.38 5.93 -0.81
CA ALA A 89 -2.19 6.33 -1.57
C ALA A 89 -1.50 7.58 -1.00
N GLU A 90 -2.24 8.45 -0.33
CA GLU A 90 -1.70 9.67 0.29
C GLU A 90 -0.68 9.33 1.38
N PRO A 91 0.45 10.07 1.46
CA PRO A 91 1.44 9.86 2.50
C PRO A 91 0.82 10.01 3.90
N HIS A 92 1.08 9.05 4.77
CA HIS A 92 0.68 9.07 6.18
C HIS A 92 1.65 8.23 6.99
N HIS A 93 1.58 8.35 8.30
CA HIS A 93 2.49 7.64 9.21
C HIS A 93 1.83 6.38 9.75
N HIS A 94 2.64 5.47 10.28
CA HIS A 94 2.19 4.17 10.76
C HIS A 94 2.76 3.85 12.13
N PHE A 95 2.04 2.99 12.85
CA PHE A 95 2.53 2.31 14.03
C PHE A 95 2.55 0.81 13.76
N ALA A 96 3.65 0.14 14.07
CA ALA A 96 3.80 -1.30 13.94
C ALA A 96 4.00 -1.95 15.31
N CYS A 97 3.10 -2.86 15.68
CA CYS A 97 3.22 -3.62 16.91
C CYS A 97 4.28 -4.72 16.75
N ARG A 98 5.32 -4.70 17.58
CA ARG A 98 6.40 -5.71 17.57
C ARG A 98 5.97 -7.08 18.08
N SER A 99 4.82 -7.19 18.74
CA SER A 99 4.29 -8.46 19.29
C SER A 99 3.34 -9.15 18.30
N CYS A 100 2.27 -8.48 17.85
CA CYS A 100 1.26 -9.10 17.00
C CYS A 100 1.39 -8.74 15.51
N GLY A 101 2.33 -7.87 15.14
CA GLY A 101 2.54 -7.44 13.75
C GLY A 101 1.49 -6.47 13.21
N ARG A 102 0.46 -6.11 13.99
CA ARG A 102 -0.58 -5.16 13.58
C ARG A 102 0.03 -3.82 13.19
N VAL A 103 -0.41 -3.28 12.06
CA VAL A 103 -0.07 -1.94 11.60
C VAL A 103 -1.30 -1.06 11.70
N LEU A 104 -1.13 0.12 12.30
CA LEU A 104 -2.18 1.13 12.48
C LEU A 104 -1.74 2.43 11.83
N ASP A 105 -2.68 3.18 11.27
CA ASP A 105 -2.42 4.52 10.78
C ASP A 105 -2.23 5.49 11.96
N VAL A 106 -1.29 6.41 11.80
CA VAL A 106 -1.06 7.51 12.73
C VAL A 106 -1.22 8.81 11.96
N ASP A 107 -2.33 9.48 12.18
CA ASP A 107 -2.62 10.76 11.58
C ASP A 107 -2.05 11.88 12.46
N ALA A 108 -0.85 12.32 12.12
CA ALA A 108 -0.16 13.42 12.79
C ALA A 108 0.64 14.22 11.77
N GLU A 109 0.65 15.53 11.93
CA GLU A 109 1.58 16.38 11.20
C GLU A 109 2.92 16.35 11.93
N ILE A 110 3.96 15.92 11.20
CA ILE A 110 5.33 15.83 11.71
C ILE A 110 6.21 16.72 10.83
N ASP A 111 7.01 17.55 11.46
CA ASP A 111 8.05 18.28 10.72
C ASP A 111 9.17 17.33 10.33
N THR A 112 9.13 16.89 9.09
CA THR A 112 10.14 16.02 8.47
C THR A 112 11.19 16.82 7.69
N GLY A 113 11.13 18.14 7.73
CA GLY A 113 12.00 19.00 6.93
C GLY A 113 13.48 18.80 7.21
N ALA A 114 13.87 18.65 8.47
CA ALA A 114 15.26 18.41 8.84
C ALA A 114 15.79 17.09 8.28
N LEU A 115 14.99 16.03 8.31
CA LEU A 115 15.35 14.72 7.78
C LEU A 115 15.50 14.77 6.24
N ALA A 116 14.53 15.35 5.56
CA ALA A 116 14.58 15.53 4.10
C ALA A 116 15.77 16.39 3.68
N SER A 117 16.08 17.47 4.42
CA SER A 117 17.22 18.34 4.16
C SER A 117 18.55 17.61 4.35
N ALA A 118 18.68 16.77 5.37
CA ALA A 118 19.87 15.94 5.60
C ALA A 118 20.11 14.98 4.42
N ALA A 119 19.06 14.32 3.94
CA ALA A 119 19.14 13.42 2.79
C ALA A 119 19.58 14.17 1.52
N ARG A 120 19.01 15.34 1.26
CA ARG A 120 19.37 16.17 0.09
C ARG A 120 20.81 16.66 0.17
N ARG A 121 21.32 17.00 1.35
CA ARG A 121 22.76 17.34 1.54
C ARG A 121 23.66 16.16 1.21
N GLY A 122 23.19 14.93 1.38
CA GLY A 122 23.86 13.71 0.93
C GLY A 122 23.72 13.41 -0.58
N GLY A 123 23.13 14.31 -1.35
CA GLY A 123 22.92 14.13 -2.80
C GLY A 123 21.69 13.27 -3.15
N LEU A 124 20.81 13.00 -2.20
CA LEU A 124 19.61 12.18 -2.44
C LEU A 124 18.44 13.04 -2.93
N ALA A 125 17.72 12.54 -3.93
CA ALA A 125 16.41 13.09 -4.32
C ALA A 125 15.35 12.50 -3.37
N VAL A 126 14.56 13.38 -2.72
CA VAL A 126 13.56 12.98 -1.74
C VAL A 126 12.17 13.30 -2.29
N ASP A 127 11.39 12.26 -2.54
CA ASP A 127 10.00 12.39 -3.02
C ASP A 127 8.99 12.48 -1.87
N GLY A 128 9.33 11.95 -0.69
CA GLY A 128 8.48 11.99 0.48
C GLY A 128 9.16 11.42 1.71
N VAL A 129 8.50 11.59 2.86
CA VAL A 129 8.92 11.02 4.14
C VAL A 129 7.70 10.41 4.83
N ASP A 130 7.79 9.17 5.23
CA ASP A 130 6.84 8.52 6.12
C ASP A 130 7.57 7.93 7.34
N VAL A 131 6.90 7.94 8.46
CA VAL A 131 7.46 7.51 9.74
C VAL A 131 6.69 6.29 10.23
N THR A 132 7.43 5.27 10.67
CA THR A 132 6.85 4.11 11.34
C THR A 132 7.29 4.11 12.80
N LEU A 133 6.33 4.25 13.70
CA LEU A 133 6.52 4.06 15.13
C LEU A 133 6.49 2.56 15.44
N ARG A 134 7.34 2.11 16.33
CA ARG A 134 7.40 0.70 16.75
C ARG A 134 7.19 0.59 18.25
N GLY A 135 6.38 -0.37 18.67
CA GLY A 135 6.06 -0.55 20.07
C GLY A 135 5.08 -1.68 20.31
N LEU A 136 4.23 -1.55 21.32
CA LEU A 136 3.16 -2.48 21.62
C LEU A 136 1.80 -1.79 21.43
N CYS A 137 0.88 -2.46 20.77
CA CYS A 137 -0.49 -1.99 20.65
C CYS A 137 -1.24 -2.17 21.99
N PRO A 138 -2.42 -1.56 22.18
CA PRO A 138 -3.17 -1.67 23.43
C PRO A 138 -3.43 -3.10 23.87
N ASP A 139 -3.64 -4.03 22.94
CA ASP A 139 -3.92 -5.44 23.22
C ASP A 139 -2.68 -6.26 23.62
N CYS A 140 -1.49 -5.75 23.33
CA CYS A 140 -0.20 -6.42 23.60
C CYS A 140 0.63 -5.75 24.69
N ARG A 141 0.17 -4.64 25.22
CA ARG A 141 0.85 -3.83 26.24
C ARG A 141 0.70 -4.43 27.63
#